data_cd214dbb4909e07c84cce9ddf01517dd
#
_entry.id   cd214dbb4909e07c84cce9ddf01517dd
#
_cell.length_a   1.000
_cell.length_b   1.000
_cell.length_c   1.000
_cell.angle_alpha   90.00
_cell.angle_beta   90.00
_cell.angle_gamma   90.00
#
_symmetry.space_group_name_H-M   'P 1'
#
loop_
_entity.id
_entity.type
_entity.pdbx_description
1 polymer ?
#
loop_
_entity_poly.entity_id
_entity_poly.type
_entity_poly.pdbx_seq_one_letter_code
_entity_poly.pdbx_strand_id
1 'polypeptide(L)'
;MDRPNKHMPVKLLLAYDPILDRREQYFNYVMGEFVPTLEHLGLSMCEAWHTAYGRYPLRLQCFSAPDLQTLEEILTSEDFLELESRLLQFVENYERRIVPQRRRFQF
;
A
#
# COMPACT_ATOMS: atom_id res chain seq x y z
N MET A 1 -1.50 4.07 24.74
CA MET A 1 -1.24 4.49 23.76
C MET A 1 -0.50 3.72 22.88
N ASP A 2 -1.00 3.38 21.89
CA ASP A 2 -0.52 2.42 21.09
C ASP A 2 0.26 2.86 19.91
N ARG A 3 1.26 3.69 20.17
CA ARG A 3 2.10 4.06 19.17
C ARG A 3 3.03 2.95 18.89
N PRO A 4 3.36 2.61 17.65
CA PRO A 4 4.32 1.58 17.35
C PRO A 4 5.69 2.00 17.86
N ASN A 5 6.43 1.06 18.37
CA ASN A 5 7.79 1.28 18.75
C ASN A 5 8.57 1.42 17.46
N LYS A 6 9.58 2.28 17.40
CA LYS A 6 10.28 2.49 16.14
C LYS A 6 11.04 1.27 15.67
N HIS A 7 11.22 0.26 16.49
CA HIS A 7 11.89 -0.96 16.08
C HIS A 7 10.92 -2.09 15.82
N MET A 8 9.64 -1.85 15.89
CA MET A 8 8.65 -2.90 15.66
C MET A 8 8.18 -2.86 14.23
N PRO A 9 7.87 -4.01 13.63
CA PRO A 9 7.36 -4.01 12.27
C PRO A 9 6.05 -3.25 12.15
N VAL A 10 5.86 -2.63 11.01
CA VAL A 10 4.65 -1.87 10.73
C VAL A 10 4.14 -2.28 9.36
N LYS A 11 2.89 -1.95 9.09
CA LYS A 11 2.28 -2.21 7.79
C LYS A 11 1.79 -0.92 7.18
N LEU A 12 1.97 -0.83 5.89
CA LEU A 12 1.41 0.26 5.09
C LEU A 12 0.18 -0.31 4.40
N LEU A 13 -0.96 0.31 4.63
CA LEU A 13 -2.20 -0.12 3.98
C LEU A 13 -2.59 0.92 2.94
N LEU A 14 -2.87 0.47 1.73
CA LEU A 14 -3.32 1.34 0.66
C LEU A 14 -4.70 0.89 0.24
N ALA A 15 -5.66 1.79 0.31
CA ALA A 15 -7.04 1.49 -0.05
C ALA A 15 -7.48 2.45 -1.14
N TYR A 16 -8.15 1.94 -2.16
CA TYR A 16 -8.56 2.78 -3.27
C TYR A 16 -9.54 2.02 -4.18
N ASP A 17 -10.12 2.76 -5.10
CA ASP A 17 -11.03 2.19 -6.10
C ASP A 17 -10.38 2.35 -7.46
N PRO A 18 -10.09 1.28 -8.20
CA PRO A 18 -9.56 1.43 -9.55
C PRO A 18 -10.60 2.10 -10.46
N ILE A 19 -10.15 2.99 -11.33
CA ILE A 19 -11.04 3.63 -12.28
C ILE A 19 -11.43 2.60 -13.34
N LEU A 20 -12.71 2.44 -13.54
CA LEU A 20 -13.22 1.34 -14.35
C LEU A 20 -12.66 1.34 -15.78
N ASP A 21 -12.58 2.48 -16.42
CA ASP A 21 -12.10 2.56 -17.78
C ASP A 21 -10.63 2.33 -17.88
N ARG A 22 -9.90 2.31 -16.80
CA ARG A 22 -8.45 2.19 -16.80
C ARG A 22 -7.96 0.94 -16.11
N ARG A 23 -8.83 -0.05 -15.98
CA ARG A 23 -8.51 -1.24 -15.20
C ARG A 23 -7.32 -1.99 -15.75
N GLU A 24 -7.20 -2.09 -17.04
CA GLU A 24 -6.12 -2.82 -17.64
C GLU A 24 -4.80 -2.09 -17.42
N GLN A 25 -4.78 -0.79 -17.63
CA GLN A 25 -3.59 0.00 -17.39
C GLN A 25 -3.21 -0.02 -15.91
N TYR A 26 -4.22 0.03 -15.04
CA TYR A 26 -4.00 -0.06 -13.60
C TYR A 26 -3.30 -1.36 -13.24
N PHE A 27 -3.84 -2.46 -13.74
CA PHE A 27 -3.33 -3.77 -13.41
C PHE A 27 -1.91 -3.93 -13.91
N ASN A 28 -1.65 -3.50 -15.14
CA ASN A 28 -0.32 -3.58 -15.72
C ASN A 28 0.68 -2.73 -14.93
N TYR A 29 0.25 -1.56 -14.50
CA TYR A 29 1.12 -0.68 -13.72
C TYR A 29 1.41 -1.29 -12.35
N VAL A 30 0.40 -1.76 -11.66
CA VAL A 30 0.58 -2.27 -10.30
C VAL A 30 1.44 -3.52 -10.31
N MET A 31 1.16 -4.45 -11.20
CA MET A 31 1.89 -5.71 -11.20
C MET A 31 3.26 -5.57 -11.83
N GLY A 32 3.42 -4.69 -12.78
CA GLY A 32 4.68 -4.56 -13.51
C GLY A 32 5.65 -3.55 -12.94
N GLU A 33 5.14 -2.56 -12.21
CA GLU A 33 6.02 -1.50 -11.69
C GLU A 33 5.82 -1.20 -10.24
N PHE A 34 4.59 -0.98 -9.81
CA PHE A 34 4.32 -0.47 -8.47
C PHE A 34 4.79 -1.44 -7.40
N VAL A 35 4.29 -2.65 -7.44
CA VAL A 35 4.64 -3.66 -6.44
C VAL A 35 6.11 -4.04 -6.52
N PRO A 36 6.67 -4.34 -7.71
CA PRO A 36 8.09 -4.70 -7.74
C PRO A 36 9.01 -3.60 -7.25
N THR A 37 8.68 -2.33 -7.55
CA THR A 37 9.54 -1.24 -7.10
C THR A 37 9.43 -1.05 -5.59
N LEU A 38 8.24 -1.19 -5.01
CA LEU A 38 8.11 -1.11 -3.57
C LEU A 38 8.89 -2.22 -2.90
N GLU A 39 8.90 -3.40 -3.47
CA GLU A 39 9.68 -4.49 -2.91
C GLU A 39 11.17 -4.20 -3.01
N HIS A 40 11.59 -3.59 -4.10
CA HIS A 40 12.97 -3.21 -4.25
C HIS A 40 13.35 -2.12 -3.24
N LEU A 41 12.43 -1.26 -2.88
CA LEU A 41 12.69 -0.22 -1.89
C LEU A 41 12.71 -0.75 -0.45
N GLY A 42 12.30 -1.99 -0.25
CA GLY A 42 12.37 -2.60 1.07
C GLY A 42 11.05 -2.96 1.71
N LEU A 43 9.94 -2.81 0.98
CA LEU A 43 8.64 -3.21 1.50
C LEU A 43 8.29 -4.58 0.97
N SER A 44 7.63 -5.39 1.78
CA SER A 44 7.19 -6.72 1.34
C SER A 44 5.68 -6.76 1.30
N MET A 45 5.12 -7.16 0.21
CA MET A 45 3.67 -7.26 0.11
C MET A 45 3.19 -8.36 1.02
N CYS A 46 2.29 -8.02 1.94
CA CYS A 46 1.75 -9.01 2.86
C CYS A 46 0.47 -9.59 2.31
N GLU A 47 -0.43 -8.75 1.86
CA GLU A 47 -1.73 -9.22 1.39
C GLU A 47 -2.32 -8.23 0.45
N ALA A 48 -3.25 -8.69 -0.34
CA ALA A 48 -4.03 -7.81 -1.19
C ALA A 48 -5.44 -8.31 -1.22
N TRP A 49 -6.40 -7.42 -1.04
CA TRP A 49 -7.80 -7.81 -1.05
C TRP A 49 -8.54 -7.02 -2.09
N HIS A 50 -9.57 -7.63 -2.61
CA HIS A 50 -10.50 -6.96 -3.48
C HIS A 50 -11.87 -7.15 -2.86
N THR A 51 -12.49 -6.07 -2.44
CA THR A 51 -13.80 -6.14 -1.82
C THR A 51 -14.80 -5.45 -2.71
N ALA A 52 -15.91 -6.07 -2.93
CA ALA A 52 -16.96 -5.50 -3.72
C ALA A 52 -18.22 -5.46 -2.89
N TYR A 53 -18.50 -4.33 -2.29
CA TYR A 53 -19.71 -4.14 -1.56
C TYR A 53 -20.44 -2.98 -2.19
N GLY A 54 -21.68 -3.08 -2.32
CA GLY A 54 -22.48 -2.06 -2.90
C GLY A 54 -22.05 -1.84 -4.32
N ARG A 55 -21.74 -0.61 -4.67
CA ARG A 55 -21.45 -0.28 -6.03
C ARG A 55 -20.01 -0.24 -6.37
N TYR A 56 -19.11 -0.24 -5.40
CA TYR A 56 -17.72 0.04 -5.68
C TYR A 56 -16.83 -1.09 -5.22
N PRO A 57 -16.04 -1.64 -6.12
CA PRO A 57 -15.02 -2.56 -5.69
C PRO A 57 -13.91 -1.76 -5.02
N LEU A 58 -13.43 -2.23 -3.92
CA LEU A 58 -12.37 -1.57 -3.18
C LEU A 58 -11.16 -2.47 -3.17
N ARG A 59 -10.01 -1.94 -3.52
CA ARG A 59 -8.76 -2.66 -3.41
C ARG A 59 -8.07 -2.24 -2.14
N LEU A 60 -7.53 -3.21 -1.43
CA LEU A 60 -6.74 -2.95 -0.24
C LEU A 60 -5.45 -3.72 -0.40
N GLN A 61 -4.33 -3.04 -0.35
CA GLN A 61 -3.04 -3.68 -0.43
C GLN A 61 -2.26 -3.43 0.85
N CYS A 62 -1.49 -4.40 1.27
CA CYS A 62 -0.75 -4.33 2.51
C CYS A 62 0.70 -4.59 2.23
N PHE A 63 1.56 -3.73 2.75
CA PHE A 63 3.00 -3.91 2.65
C PHE A 63 3.61 -3.86 4.04
N SER A 64 4.58 -4.72 4.30
CA SER A 64 5.21 -4.80 5.60
C SER A 64 6.55 -4.11 5.55
N ALA A 65 6.89 -3.39 6.59
CA ALA A 65 8.20 -2.78 6.73
C ALA A 65 8.81 -3.18 8.07
N PRO A 66 10.13 -3.22 8.19
CA PRO A 66 10.75 -3.70 9.42
C PRO A 66 10.54 -2.77 10.60
N ASP A 67 10.39 -1.48 10.36
CA ASP A 67 10.14 -0.54 11.43
C ASP A 67 9.57 0.75 10.85
N LEU A 68 9.08 1.60 11.72
CA LEU A 68 8.44 2.84 11.31
C LEU A 68 9.43 3.78 10.65
N GLN A 69 10.64 3.85 11.14
CA GLN A 69 11.62 4.76 10.58
C GLN A 69 11.93 4.41 9.13
N THR A 70 12.13 3.14 8.84
CA THR A 70 12.37 2.70 7.46
C THR A 70 11.19 3.03 6.57
N LEU A 71 9.97 2.79 7.07
CA LEU A 71 8.79 3.09 6.27
C LEU A 71 8.69 4.58 5.99
N GLU A 72 8.93 5.41 6.98
CA GLU A 72 8.83 6.85 6.79
C GLU A 72 9.87 7.34 5.78
N GLU A 73 11.05 6.77 5.81
CA GLU A 73 12.08 7.13 4.84
C GLU A 73 11.64 6.77 3.43
N ILE A 74 11.03 5.62 3.27
CA ILE A 74 10.54 5.20 1.96
C ILE A 74 9.42 6.13 1.50
N LEU A 75 8.48 6.44 2.38
CA LEU A 75 7.32 7.23 2.01
C LEU A 75 7.67 8.67 1.65
N THR A 76 8.81 9.16 2.10
CA THR A 76 9.23 10.51 1.75
C THR A 76 10.26 10.53 0.63
N SER A 77 10.62 9.37 0.11
CA SER A 77 11.61 9.31 -0.97
C SER A 77 10.98 9.75 -2.28
N GLU A 78 11.79 10.23 -3.19
CA GLU A 78 11.31 10.64 -4.49
C GLU A 78 10.78 9.45 -5.25
N ASP A 79 11.39 8.29 -5.07
CA ASP A 79 10.94 7.08 -5.76
C ASP A 79 9.52 6.71 -5.37
N PHE A 80 9.20 6.76 -4.08
CA PHE A 80 7.86 6.42 -3.66
C PHE A 80 6.87 7.49 -4.12
N LEU A 81 7.24 8.75 -4.02
CA LEU A 81 6.32 9.82 -4.38
C LEU A 81 5.99 9.77 -5.87
N GLU A 82 6.93 9.39 -6.70
CA GLU A 82 6.68 9.24 -8.11
C GLU A 82 5.78 8.04 -8.38
N LEU A 83 6.02 6.93 -7.70
CA LEU A 83 5.17 5.76 -7.85
C LEU A 83 3.74 6.06 -7.44
N GLU A 84 3.58 6.76 -6.33
CA GLU A 84 2.25 7.11 -5.83
C GLU A 84 1.55 8.04 -6.80
N SER A 85 2.26 9.01 -7.33
CA SER A 85 1.68 9.95 -8.27
C SER A 85 1.17 9.24 -9.51
N ARG A 86 1.90 8.25 -9.98
CA ARG A 86 1.47 7.48 -11.15
C ARG A 86 0.29 6.58 -10.83
N LEU A 87 0.26 6.00 -9.63
CA LEU A 87 -0.88 5.19 -9.23
C LEU A 87 -2.15 6.02 -9.22
N LEU A 88 -2.05 7.27 -8.80
CA LEU A 88 -3.22 8.13 -8.70
C LEU A 88 -3.85 8.44 -10.06
N GLN A 89 -3.19 8.13 -11.15
CA GLN A 89 -3.77 8.30 -12.46
C GLN A 89 -4.76 7.19 -12.79
N PHE A 90 -4.73 6.10 -12.03
CA PHE A 90 -5.55 4.93 -12.33
C PHE A 90 -6.58 4.62 -11.25
N VAL A 91 -6.57 5.37 -10.14
CA VAL A 91 -7.45 5.05 -9.01
C VAL A 91 -8.10 6.29 -8.45
N GLU A 92 -9.16 6.08 -7.66
CA GLU A 92 -9.88 7.15 -6.98
C GLU A 92 -9.99 6.78 -5.51
N ASN A 93 -10.28 7.74 -4.70
CA ASN A 93 -10.54 7.54 -3.26
C ASN A 93 -9.36 6.89 -2.56
N TYR A 94 -8.17 7.34 -2.91
CA TYR A 94 -6.95 6.76 -2.42
C TYR A 94 -6.67 7.20 -0.98
N GLU A 95 -6.37 6.24 -0.14
CA GLU A 95 -5.99 6.52 1.23
C GLU A 95 -4.84 5.64 1.61
N ARG A 96 -3.92 6.14 2.40
CA ARG A 96 -2.88 5.28 2.94
C ARG A 96 -2.84 5.43 4.45
N ARG A 97 -2.50 4.36 5.11
CA ARG A 97 -2.54 4.30 6.55
C ARG A 97 -1.39 3.44 7.03
N ILE A 98 -0.76 3.81 8.13
CA ILE A 98 0.29 3.01 8.74
C ILE A 98 -0.28 2.42 10.01
N VAL A 99 -0.13 1.12 10.17
CA VAL A 99 -0.62 0.45 11.38
C VAL A 99 0.48 -0.44 11.93
N PRO A 100 0.51 -0.71 13.22
CA PRO A 100 1.49 -1.63 13.77
C PRO A 100 1.20 -3.02 13.28
N GLN A 101 2.24 -3.81 13.05
CA GLN A 101 2.04 -5.18 12.67
C GLN A 101 1.80 -5.96 13.93
N ARG A 102 0.62 -6.56 14.05
CA ARG A 102 0.28 -7.28 15.23
C ARG A 102 0.67 -8.72 15.08
N ARG A 103 0.83 -9.39 16.19
CA ARG A 103 1.07 -10.80 16.14
C ARG A 103 -0.17 -11.49 15.70
N ARG A 104 -0.06 -12.67 15.25
CA ARG A 104 -1.21 -13.42 14.84
C ARG A 104 -2.14 -13.54 16.02
N PHE A 105 -3.31 -13.66 15.86
CA PHE A 105 -4.35 -13.71 16.86
C PHE A 105 -4.75 -12.34 17.32
N GLN A 106 -4.33 -11.33 16.69
CA GLN A 106 -4.72 -10.02 17.07
C GLN A 106 -5.86 -9.62 16.20
N PHE A 107 -6.94 -10.15 16.39
CA PHE A 107 -8.10 -9.74 15.64
C PHE A 107 -9.31 -9.65 16.51
#